data_bc08e9a69d54a24976f0b6b8660a20e0
#
_entry.id   bc08e9a69d54a24976f0b6b8660a20e0
#
_cell.length_a   1.000
_cell.length_b   1.000
_cell.length_c   1.000
_cell.angle_alpha   90.00
_cell.angle_beta   90.00
_cell.angle_gamma   90.00
#
_symmetry.space_group_name_H-M   'P 1'
#
loop_
_entity.id
_entity.type
_entity.pdbx_description
1 polymer ?
#
loop_
_entity_poly.entity_id
_entity_poly.type
_entity_poly.pdbx_seq_one_letter_code
_entity_poly.pdbx_strand_id
1 'polypeptide(L)'
;MAELAKNQRYTARVESFNSQGHGVCRIGDRAVFLPGAIPGELWELLILKVTASAVYAKGLHCLEASEHRCIPPCPAYGKCGGCALLHMDYSCECDFKRGRVDDAFAHIAKLDLRVEEFIPAKERFHYRNKAIYAVGDGAAGFFRPRSHDIIPVESCLLQSSVADRAAFALRRWMTQHRIPAYDETTGRGCVRHLFVRTSRLGGAVVCVVSAAGLGSATASLAEAMTSECPELTGVVLNINKTRGNTVLAGDFYTLWGSAELESELSGFRFQIAPQAFFQVNPDQAEQLYAKAVEYADADGETVLELYCGAGTISLCLARTAAKVIGAEISEPAVINARGNAERNGVKNVEFICADASDAADELLKRGLKPYAVVVDPPRKGLAGSVIDCIAEMGPQRVVYVSCDPATLARDIAKFSALGYSPKRAAAVDMFPCTAHVETVVLLSKLNTKQHVEVELNLDELDLTAAESKAT
;
A
#
# COMPACT_ATOMS: atom_id res chain seq x y z
N MET A 1 -22.83 -34.42 -11.54
CA MET A 1 -22.61 -32.97 -11.81
C MET A 1 -21.61 -32.87 -12.95
N ALA A 2 -21.84 -32.05 -13.96
CA ALA A 2 -20.90 -31.89 -15.07
C ALA A 2 -19.57 -31.34 -14.53
N GLU A 3 -18.47 -32.00 -14.84
CA GLU A 3 -17.13 -31.57 -14.43
C GLU A 3 -16.80 -30.27 -15.18
N LEU A 4 -16.44 -29.19 -14.41
CA LEU A 4 -16.07 -27.93 -14.99
C LEU A 4 -14.75 -28.09 -15.77
N ALA A 5 -14.78 -27.81 -17.10
CA ALA A 5 -13.63 -27.93 -17.94
C ALA A 5 -13.27 -26.61 -18.66
N LYS A 6 -12.00 -26.46 -19.01
CA LYS A 6 -11.50 -25.35 -19.81
C LYS A 6 -12.29 -25.21 -21.13
N ASN A 7 -12.54 -23.96 -21.56
CA ASN A 7 -13.28 -23.59 -22.77
C ASN A 7 -14.79 -23.89 -22.75
N GLN A 8 -15.36 -24.31 -21.62
CA GLN A 8 -16.81 -24.39 -21.45
C GLN A 8 -17.40 -23.03 -21.16
N ARG A 9 -18.63 -22.79 -21.63
CA ARG A 9 -19.40 -21.58 -21.38
C ARG A 9 -20.48 -21.85 -20.34
N TYR A 10 -20.71 -20.88 -19.49
CA TYR A 10 -21.76 -20.91 -18.46
C TYR A 10 -22.42 -19.53 -18.35
N THR A 11 -23.62 -19.52 -17.84
CA THR A 11 -24.29 -18.31 -17.38
C THR A 11 -24.36 -18.37 -15.86
N ALA A 12 -23.84 -17.32 -15.17
CA ALA A 12 -23.84 -17.28 -13.73
C ALA A 12 -24.01 -15.85 -13.20
N ARG A 13 -24.66 -15.74 -12.05
CA ARG A 13 -24.81 -14.48 -11.30
C ARG A 13 -23.61 -14.29 -10.39
N VAL A 14 -23.11 -13.06 -10.34
CA VAL A 14 -22.03 -12.66 -9.44
C VAL A 14 -22.60 -12.44 -8.04
N GLU A 15 -22.06 -13.14 -7.06
CA GLU A 15 -22.56 -13.13 -5.67
C GLU A 15 -21.82 -12.15 -4.78
N SER A 16 -20.49 -12.03 -4.96
CA SER A 16 -19.60 -11.23 -4.10
C SER A 16 -18.33 -10.81 -4.84
N PHE A 17 -17.46 -10.10 -4.15
CA PHE A 17 -16.10 -9.85 -4.60
C PHE A 17 -15.07 -10.73 -3.87
N ASN A 18 -13.96 -11.03 -4.52
CA ASN A 18 -12.77 -11.49 -3.82
C ASN A 18 -11.89 -10.29 -3.38
N SER A 19 -10.80 -10.55 -2.65
CA SER A 19 -9.86 -9.52 -2.17
C SER A 19 -9.16 -8.69 -3.27
N GLN A 20 -9.25 -9.12 -4.53
CA GLN A 20 -8.68 -8.42 -5.69
C GLN A 20 -9.72 -7.59 -6.46
N GLY A 21 -10.97 -7.56 -6.00
CA GLY A 21 -12.09 -6.90 -6.69
C GLY A 21 -12.59 -7.67 -7.91
N HIS A 22 -12.30 -8.97 -8.00
CA HIS A 22 -12.93 -9.82 -9.02
C HIS A 22 -14.28 -10.31 -8.50
N GLY A 23 -15.29 -10.32 -9.35
CA GLY A 23 -16.56 -10.95 -9.05
C GLY A 23 -16.40 -12.44 -8.78
N VAL A 24 -17.18 -12.97 -7.86
CA VAL A 24 -17.23 -14.38 -7.51
C VAL A 24 -18.63 -14.92 -7.86
N CYS A 25 -18.67 -15.89 -8.74
CA CYS A 25 -19.86 -16.65 -9.11
C CYS A 25 -19.75 -18.07 -8.54
N ARG A 26 -20.88 -18.79 -8.45
CA ARG A 26 -20.90 -20.22 -8.17
C ARG A 26 -21.43 -21.00 -9.38
N ILE A 27 -20.74 -22.11 -9.72
CA ILE A 27 -21.20 -23.10 -10.68
C ILE A 27 -21.12 -24.46 -9.99
N GLY A 28 -22.26 -25.00 -9.61
CA GLY A 28 -22.31 -26.10 -8.65
C GLY A 28 -21.68 -25.69 -7.32
N ASP A 29 -20.77 -26.50 -6.80
CA ASP A 29 -20.08 -26.22 -5.52
C ASP A 29 -18.77 -25.41 -5.70
N ARG A 30 -18.46 -24.98 -6.94
CA ARG A 30 -17.17 -24.34 -7.25
C ARG A 30 -17.29 -22.84 -7.35
N ALA A 31 -16.42 -22.13 -6.64
CA ALA A 31 -16.26 -20.69 -6.81
C ALA A 31 -15.50 -20.39 -8.12
N VAL A 32 -16.04 -19.47 -8.91
CA VAL A 32 -15.51 -19.00 -10.18
C VAL A 32 -15.17 -17.51 -10.08
N PHE A 33 -13.92 -17.17 -10.30
CA PHE A 33 -13.44 -15.80 -10.28
C PHE A 33 -13.55 -15.15 -11.66
N LEU A 34 -14.25 -14.04 -11.71
CA LEU A 34 -14.57 -13.29 -12.92
C LEU A 34 -14.06 -11.84 -12.80
N PRO A 35 -12.87 -11.52 -13.34
CA PRO A 35 -12.35 -10.15 -13.34
C PRO A 35 -13.29 -9.18 -14.07
N GLY A 36 -13.49 -7.98 -13.50
CA GLY A 36 -14.30 -6.93 -14.10
C GLY A 36 -15.81 -7.14 -13.98
N ALA A 37 -16.27 -8.06 -13.14
CA ALA A 37 -17.69 -8.26 -12.83
C ALA A 37 -18.04 -7.71 -11.44
N ILE A 38 -19.28 -7.21 -11.29
CA ILE A 38 -19.82 -6.59 -10.09
C ILE A 38 -20.88 -7.52 -9.49
N PRO A 39 -21.00 -7.65 -8.16
CA PRO A 39 -22.08 -8.43 -7.52
C PRO A 39 -23.45 -8.00 -8.01
N GLY A 40 -24.36 -8.98 -8.16
CA GLY A 40 -25.70 -8.80 -8.72
C GLY A 40 -25.77 -8.98 -10.24
N GLU A 41 -24.67 -8.82 -10.99
CA GLU A 41 -24.67 -8.97 -12.44
C GLU A 41 -24.85 -10.41 -12.89
N LEU A 42 -25.50 -10.61 -14.05
CA LEU A 42 -25.62 -11.90 -14.73
C LEU A 42 -24.68 -11.91 -15.94
N TRP A 43 -23.80 -12.89 -16.02
CA TRP A 43 -22.79 -12.98 -17.06
C TRP A 43 -22.83 -14.31 -17.82
N GLU A 44 -22.68 -14.23 -19.14
CA GLU A 44 -22.12 -15.33 -19.92
C GLU A 44 -20.60 -15.32 -19.78
N LEU A 45 -20.02 -16.43 -19.34
CA LEU A 45 -18.60 -16.54 -19.04
C LEU A 45 -17.96 -17.77 -19.69
N LEU A 46 -16.66 -17.68 -19.94
CA LEU A 46 -15.83 -18.76 -20.48
C LEU A 46 -14.81 -19.21 -19.44
N ILE A 47 -14.78 -20.49 -19.13
CA ILE A 47 -13.79 -21.07 -18.22
C ILE A 47 -12.41 -21.06 -18.88
N LEU A 48 -11.46 -20.38 -18.24
CA LEU A 48 -10.05 -20.30 -18.70
C LEU A 48 -9.16 -21.35 -18.04
N LYS A 49 -9.37 -21.58 -16.71
CA LYS A 49 -8.52 -22.46 -15.93
C LYS A 49 -9.31 -23.04 -14.75
N VAL A 50 -9.14 -24.33 -14.54
CA VAL A 50 -9.65 -25.06 -13.38
C VAL A 50 -8.46 -25.54 -12.56
N THR A 51 -8.46 -25.25 -11.24
CA THR A 51 -7.49 -25.73 -10.26
C THR A 51 -8.20 -26.48 -9.15
N ALA A 52 -7.49 -27.12 -8.26
CA ALA A 52 -8.11 -27.81 -7.12
C ALA A 52 -8.95 -26.86 -6.25
N SER A 53 -8.48 -25.63 -6.02
CA SER A 53 -9.07 -24.65 -5.08
C SER A 53 -9.93 -23.56 -5.75
N ALA A 54 -9.78 -23.33 -7.07
CA ALA A 54 -10.42 -22.20 -7.74
C ALA A 54 -10.63 -22.43 -9.24
N VAL A 55 -11.63 -21.75 -9.78
CA VAL A 55 -11.90 -21.69 -11.22
C VAL A 55 -11.76 -20.24 -11.67
N TYR A 56 -11.11 -20.01 -12.80
CA TYR A 56 -10.91 -18.68 -13.37
C TYR A 56 -11.65 -18.60 -14.70
N ALA A 57 -12.43 -17.56 -14.87
CA ALA A 57 -13.22 -17.33 -16.07
C ALA A 57 -12.95 -15.93 -16.68
N LYS A 58 -13.36 -15.78 -17.91
CA LYS A 58 -13.45 -14.50 -18.63
C LYS A 58 -14.91 -14.22 -18.94
N GLY A 59 -15.38 -13.01 -18.65
CA GLY A 59 -16.69 -12.53 -19.10
C GLY A 59 -16.72 -12.41 -20.62
N LEU A 60 -17.76 -12.94 -21.23
CA LEU A 60 -18.05 -12.80 -22.65
C LEU A 60 -19.07 -11.68 -22.86
N HIS A 61 -20.23 -11.81 -22.20
CA HIS A 61 -21.32 -10.84 -22.28
C HIS A 61 -21.94 -10.62 -20.89
N CYS A 62 -22.09 -9.34 -20.49
CA CYS A 62 -22.90 -8.97 -19.34
C CYS A 62 -24.36 -8.94 -19.80
N LEU A 63 -25.17 -9.88 -19.30
CA LEU A 63 -26.58 -10.03 -19.67
C LEU A 63 -27.48 -9.11 -18.86
N GLU A 64 -27.14 -8.93 -17.57
CA GLU A 64 -27.81 -8.00 -16.67
C GLU A 64 -26.72 -7.21 -15.93
N ALA A 65 -26.62 -5.92 -16.21
CA ALA A 65 -25.61 -5.05 -15.61
C ALA A 65 -26.09 -4.49 -14.27
N SER A 66 -25.16 -4.27 -13.35
CA SER A 66 -25.36 -3.50 -12.13
C SER A 66 -25.57 -2.03 -12.47
N GLU A 67 -26.38 -1.32 -11.67
CA GLU A 67 -26.51 0.15 -11.74
C GLU A 67 -25.16 0.87 -11.47
N HIS A 68 -24.26 0.22 -10.73
CA HIS A 68 -22.92 0.71 -10.43
C HIS A 68 -21.91 0.51 -11.58
N ARG A 69 -22.33 -0.13 -12.68
CA ARG A 69 -21.41 -0.40 -13.80
C ARG A 69 -21.14 0.87 -14.60
N CYS A 70 -19.83 1.16 -14.79
CA CYS A 70 -19.35 2.25 -15.59
C CYS A 70 -18.57 1.75 -16.81
N ILE A 71 -18.54 2.56 -17.87
CA ILE A 71 -17.62 2.38 -18.98
C ILE A 71 -16.27 2.93 -18.53
N PRO A 72 -15.19 2.09 -18.49
CA PRO A 72 -13.88 2.57 -18.08
C PRO A 72 -13.35 3.66 -19.01
N PRO A 73 -12.98 4.85 -18.50
CA PRO A 73 -12.49 5.96 -19.33
C PRO A 73 -11.07 5.73 -19.88
N CYS A 74 -10.34 4.72 -19.37
CA CYS A 74 -8.98 4.41 -19.80
C CYS A 74 -8.98 3.35 -20.91
N PRO A 75 -8.40 3.62 -22.10
CA PRO A 75 -8.36 2.65 -23.21
C PRO A 75 -7.43 1.44 -22.93
N ALA A 76 -6.51 1.58 -21.96
CA ALA A 76 -5.63 0.50 -21.51
C ALA A 76 -6.24 -0.37 -20.41
N TYR A 77 -7.45 -0.05 -19.93
CA TYR A 77 -8.09 -0.85 -18.88
C TYR A 77 -8.30 -2.30 -19.28
N GLY A 78 -8.09 -3.22 -18.35
CA GLY A 78 -8.15 -4.66 -18.61
C GLY A 78 -6.91 -5.25 -19.30
N LYS A 79 -6.02 -4.39 -19.82
CA LYS A 79 -4.72 -4.79 -20.40
C LYS A 79 -3.57 -4.37 -19.49
N CYS A 80 -3.58 -3.13 -19.03
CA CYS A 80 -2.63 -2.59 -18.07
C CYS A 80 -2.94 -3.08 -16.64
N GLY A 81 -1.90 -3.37 -15.85
CA GLY A 81 -2.02 -3.84 -14.46
C GLY A 81 -2.24 -2.74 -13.42
N GLY A 82 -2.38 -1.47 -13.82
CA GLY A 82 -2.43 -0.35 -12.89
C GLY A 82 -3.76 -0.15 -12.18
N CYS A 83 -4.88 -0.46 -12.85
CA CYS A 83 -6.25 -0.26 -12.34
C CYS A 83 -7.03 -1.56 -12.36
N ALA A 84 -7.79 -1.85 -11.29
CA ALA A 84 -8.64 -3.02 -11.17
C ALA A 84 -10.14 -2.69 -11.17
N LEU A 85 -10.54 -1.47 -10.76
CA LEU A 85 -11.91 -1.13 -10.38
C LEU A 85 -12.56 -0.02 -11.24
N LEU A 86 -11.96 0.37 -12.40
CA LEU A 86 -12.52 1.41 -13.26
C LEU A 86 -13.88 1.05 -13.92
N HIS A 87 -14.31 -0.20 -13.81
CA HIS A 87 -15.58 -0.68 -14.36
C HIS A 87 -16.79 -0.44 -13.43
N MET A 88 -16.53 0.10 -12.24
CA MET A 88 -17.57 0.44 -11.27
C MET A 88 -17.48 1.91 -10.87
N ASP A 89 -18.59 2.47 -10.41
CA ASP A 89 -18.62 3.82 -9.86
C ASP A 89 -17.85 3.89 -8.54
N TYR A 90 -17.64 5.11 -8.07
CA TYR A 90 -16.77 5.31 -6.90
C TYR A 90 -17.44 4.89 -5.59
N SER A 91 -18.76 4.95 -5.51
CA SER A 91 -19.50 4.49 -4.31
C SER A 91 -19.33 2.99 -4.13
N CYS A 92 -19.53 2.21 -5.19
CA CYS A 92 -19.32 0.76 -5.19
C CYS A 92 -17.85 0.38 -4.90
N GLU A 93 -16.88 1.15 -5.41
CA GLU A 93 -15.47 0.96 -5.08
C GLU A 93 -15.20 1.16 -3.58
N CYS A 94 -15.77 2.22 -2.97
CA CYS A 94 -15.63 2.49 -1.54
C CYS A 94 -16.28 1.38 -0.69
N ASP A 95 -17.47 0.93 -1.05
CA ASP A 95 -18.17 -0.16 -0.36
C ASP A 95 -17.41 -1.49 -0.45
N PHE A 96 -16.85 -1.80 -1.62
CA PHE A 96 -15.95 -2.94 -1.79
C PHE A 96 -14.74 -2.86 -0.85
N LYS A 97 -14.06 -1.71 -0.78
CA LYS A 97 -12.87 -1.53 0.07
C LYS A 97 -13.20 -1.61 1.55
N ARG A 98 -14.32 -1.02 1.98
CA ARG A 98 -14.82 -1.14 3.35
C ARG A 98 -15.13 -2.59 3.68
N GLY A 99 -15.92 -3.26 2.84
CA GLY A 99 -16.29 -4.66 3.01
C GLY A 99 -15.09 -5.60 3.09
N ARG A 100 -14.04 -5.34 2.28
CA ARG A 100 -12.80 -6.10 2.33
C ARG A 100 -12.09 -6.05 3.69
N VAL A 101 -12.14 -4.89 4.37
CA VAL A 101 -11.56 -4.73 5.71
C VAL A 101 -12.44 -5.45 6.74
N ASP A 102 -13.75 -5.23 6.69
CA ASP A 102 -14.72 -5.86 7.59
C ASP A 102 -14.67 -7.39 7.49
N ASP A 103 -14.59 -7.93 6.28
CA ASP A 103 -14.45 -9.37 6.03
C ASP A 103 -13.15 -9.93 6.64
N ALA A 104 -12.04 -9.20 6.57
CA ALA A 104 -10.79 -9.62 7.18
C ALA A 104 -10.92 -9.69 8.71
N PHE A 105 -11.54 -8.72 9.35
CA PHE A 105 -11.79 -8.74 10.79
C PHE A 105 -12.71 -9.89 11.20
N ALA A 106 -13.81 -10.10 10.48
CA ALA A 106 -14.76 -11.17 10.79
C ALA A 106 -14.18 -12.56 10.54
N HIS A 107 -13.53 -12.77 9.40
CA HIS A 107 -13.16 -14.12 8.96
C HIS A 107 -11.74 -14.54 9.38
N ILE A 108 -10.77 -13.61 9.50
CA ILE A 108 -9.39 -13.90 9.87
C ILE A 108 -9.17 -13.66 11.36
N ALA A 109 -9.50 -12.47 11.85
CA ALA A 109 -9.32 -12.14 13.26
C ALA A 109 -10.39 -12.77 14.17
N LYS A 110 -11.55 -13.17 13.61
CA LYS A 110 -12.72 -13.67 14.37
C LYS A 110 -13.25 -12.64 15.38
N LEU A 111 -13.23 -11.37 15.00
CA LEU A 111 -13.61 -10.24 15.83
C LEU A 111 -14.84 -9.53 15.23
N ASP A 112 -15.72 -9.06 16.11
CA ASP A 112 -16.82 -8.15 15.72
C ASP A 112 -16.33 -6.71 15.73
N LEU A 113 -15.33 -6.44 14.86
CA LEU A 113 -14.81 -5.12 14.59
C LEU A 113 -15.25 -4.70 13.19
N ARG A 114 -15.69 -3.46 13.03
CA ARG A 114 -16.12 -2.89 11.74
C ARG A 114 -15.36 -1.59 11.48
N VAL A 115 -15.24 -1.24 10.22
CA VAL A 115 -14.78 0.08 9.80
C VAL A 115 -15.86 1.10 10.19
N GLU A 116 -15.59 1.89 11.23
CA GLU A 116 -16.49 2.97 11.70
C GLU A 116 -16.51 4.12 10.70
N GLU A 117 -15.35 4.45 10.15
CA GLU A 117 -15.17 5.56 9.23
C GLU A 117 -14.40 5.11 7.99
N PHE A 118 -15.00 5.33 6.82
CA PHE A 118 -14.32 5.18 5.53
C PHE A 118 -14.06 6.57 4.96
N ILE A 119 -12.80 6.90 4.72
CA ILE A 119 -12.37 8.20 4.20
C ILE A 119 -12.12 8.07 2.69
N PRO A 120 -13.08 8.50 1.86
CA PRO A 120 -12.94 8.44 0.40
C PRO A 120 -11.89 9.44 -0.07
N ALA A 121 -11.27 9.17 -1.22
CA ALA A 121 -10.40 10.13 -1.86
C ALA A 121 -11.21 11.28 -2.46
N LYS A 122 -10.74 12.50 -2.27
CA LYS A 122 -11.31 13.70 -2.86
C LYS A 122 -11.17 13.68 -4.38
N GLU A 123 -9.99 13.26 -4.86
CA GLU A 123 -9.68 13.13 -6.28
C GLU A 123 -9.41 11.66 -6.62
N ARG A 124 -10.21 11.13 -7.56
CA ARG A 124 -10.06 9.74 -8.02
C ARG A 124 -8.94 9.57 -9.03
N PHE A 125 -8.58 10.65 -9.74
CA PHE A 125 -7.61 10.67 -10.82
C PHE A 125 -6.47 11.63 -10.51
N HIS A 126 -5.35 11.48 -11.22
CA HIS A 126 -4.15 12.33 -11.16
C HIS A 126 -3.57 12.54 -9.76
N TYR A 127 -3.89 11.64 -8.83
CA TYR A 127 -3.48 11.74 -7.43
C TYR A 127 -2.04 11.28 -7.19
N ARG A 128 -1.47 10.49 -8.11
CA ARG A 128 -0.14 9.92 -7.91
C ARG A 128 0.96 10.95 -8.14
N ASN A 129 1.75 11.18 -7.10
CA ASN A 129 2.97 11.99 -7.18
C ASN A 129 4.19 11.18 -7.64
N LYS A 130 4.05 9.88 -7.90
CA LYS A 130 5.13 8.99 -8.36
C LYS A 130 4.66 8.09 -9.48
N ALA A 131 5.38 8.11 -10.60
CA ALA A 131 5.20 7.20 -11.73
C ALA A 131 6.48 6.42 -11.99
N ILE A 132 6.34 5.16 -12.40
CA ILE A 132 7.44 4.34 -12.92
C ILE A 132 6.95 3.70 -14.22
N TYR A 133 7.41 4.24 -15.35
CA TYR A 133 7.13 3.67 -16.66
C TYR A 133 8.18 2.61 -16.99
N ALA A 134 7.74 1.45 -17.44
CA ALA A 134 8.60 0.51 -18.12
C ALA A 134 8.84 1.01 -19.55
N VAL A 135 10.07 0.90 -20.05
CA VAL A 135 10.48 1.36 -21.38
C VAL A 135 10.77 0.16 -22.25
N GLY A 136 10.07 0.10 -23.38
CA GLY A 136 10.28 -0.89 -24.44
C GLY A 136 10.64 -0.21 -25.77
N ASP A 137 10.86 -1.00 -26.82
CA ASP A 137 11.17 -0.47 -28.15
C ASP A 137 9.99 0.36 -28.68
N GLY A 138 10.22 1.68 -28.77
CA GLY A 138 9.22 2.65 -29.22
C GLY A 138 8.06 2.89 -28.25
N ALA A 139 8.07 2.30 -27.06
CA ALA A 139 6.98 2.38 -26.10
C ALA A 139 7.44 2.76 -24.69
N ALA A 140 6.60 3.48 -23.95
CA ALA A 140 6.66 3.61 -22.51
C ALA A 140 5.26 3.32 -21.94
N GLY A 141 5.18 2.64 -20.81
CA GLY A 141 3.90 2.25 -20.25
C GLY A 141 4.03 1.41 -19.01
N PHE A 142 3.04 0.57 -18.78
CA PHE A 142 2.99 -0.28 -17.58
C PHE A 142 2.88 -1.75 -17.97
N PHE A 143 3.34 -2.64 -17.10
CA PHE A 143 3.27 -4.06 -17.37
C PHE A 143 1.82 -4.59 -17.37
N ARG A 144 1.58 -5.53 -18.27
CA ARG A 144 0.40 -6.38 -18.21
C ARG A 144 0.40 -7.20 -16.91
N PRO A 145 -0.75 -7.44 -16.27
CA PRO A 145 -0.80 -8.27 -15.07
C PRO A 145 -0.13 -9.63 -15.27
N ARG A 146 0.76 -10.01 -14.36
CA ARG A 146 1.51 -11.29 -14.37
C ARG A 146 2.38 -11.51 -15.63
N SER A 147 2.83 -10.45 -16.27
CA SER A 147 3.68 -10.48 -17.45
C SER A 147 4.67 -9.32 -17.40
N HIS A 148 5.74 -9.40 -18.18
CA HIS A 148 6.66 -8.29 -18.48
C HIS A 148 6.31 -7.60 -19.80
N ASP A 149 5.17 -7.93 -20.42
CA ASP A 149 4.69 -7.24 -21.61
C ASP A 149 4.32 -5.81 -21.26
N ILE A 150 4.91 -4.86 -21.95
CA ILE A 150 4.61 -3.42 -21.76
C ILE A 150 3.35 -3.08 -22.54
N ILE A 151 2.36 -2.55 -21.84
CA ILE A 151 1.17 -1.94 -22.43
C ILE A 151 1.51 -0.46 -22.63
N PRO A 152 1.65 0.02 -23.86
CA PRO A 152 1.92 1.43 -24.13
C PRO A 152 0.82 2.32 -23.58
N VAL A 153 1.20 3.42 -22.95
CA VAL A 153 0.28 4.41 -22.40
C VAL A 153 0.75 5.80 -22.81
N GLU A 154 -0.11 6.54 -23.51
CA GLU A 154 0.16 7.93 -23.87
C GLU A 154 -0.25 8.90 -22.78
N SER A 155 -1.35 8.58 -22.08
CA SER A 155 -1.84 9.31 -20.93
C SER A 155 -2.41 8.35 -19.89
N CYS A 156 -2.04 8.54 -18.63
CA CYS A 156 -2.50 7.72 -17.51
C CYS A 156 -3.35 8.55 -16.56
N LEU A 157 -4.60 8.13 -16.36
CA LEU A 157 -5.54 8.83 -15.47
C LEU A 157 -5.08 8.89 -14.00
N LEU A 158 -4.17 8.00 -13.57
CA LEU A 158 -3.68 8.01 -12.18
C LEU A 158 -2.47 8.94 -11.98
N GLN A 159 -1.67 9.14 -13.04
CA GLN A 159 -0.41 9.87 -12.97
C GLN A 159 -0.61 11.37 -13.22
N SER A 160 0.38 12.18 -12.84
CA SER A 160 0.42 13.58 -13.22
C SER A 160 0.70 13.75 -14.73
N SER A 161 0.22 14.81 -15.34
CA SER A 161 0.50 15.12 -16.75
C SER A 161 2.00 15.33 -17.04
N VAL A 162 2.77 15.77 -16.03
CA VAL A 162 4.24 15.88 -16.14
C VAL A 162 4.87 14.51 -16.37
N ALA A 163 4.36 13.46 -15.71
CA ALA A 163 4.88 12.11 -15.89
C ALA A 163 4.63 11.57 -17.31
N ASP A 164 3.45 11.83 -17.89
CA ASP A 164 3.13 11.44 -19.27
C ASP A 164 4.01 12.21 -20.28
N ARG A 165 4.19 13.53 -20.10
CA ARG A 165 5.08 14.33 -20.96
C ARG A 165 6.54 13.89 -20.87
N ALA A 166 7.03 13.60 -19.67
CA ALA A 166 8.38 13.08 -19.47
C ALA A 166 8.60 11.73 -20.18
N ALA A 167 7.58 10.84 -20.15
CA ALA A 167 7.63 9.57 -20.87
C ALA A 167 7.66 9.78 -22.40
N PHE A 168 6.91 10.75 -22.91
CA PHE A 168 6.93 11.16 -24.31
C PHE A 168 8.31 11.73 -24.70
N ALA A 169 8.87 12.64 -23.90
CA ALA A 169 10.18 13.25 -24.14
C ALA A 169 11.29 12.18 -24.20
N LEU A 170 11.30 11.24 -23.25
CA LEU A 170 12.27 10.13 -23.22
C LEU A 170 12.19 9.28 -24.50
N ARG A 171 10.99 8.89 -24.91
CA ARG A 171 10.81 8.08 -26.13
C ARG A 171 11.32 8.81 -27.38
N ARG A 172 11.00 10.11 -27.51
CA ARG A 172 11.47 10.95 -28.63
C ARG A 172 12.98 11.05 -28.64
N TRP A 173 13.59 11.32 -27.47
CA TRP A 173 15.04 11.41 -27.32
C TRP A 173 15.73 10.06 -27.65
N MET A 174 15.19 8.92 -27.14
CA MET A 174 15.73 7.59 -27.46
C MET A 174 15.70 7.31 -28.96
N THR A 175 14.62 7.65 -29.64
CA THR A 175 14.49 7.48 -31.10
C THR A 175 15.51 8.32 -31.84
N GLN A 176 15.65 9.59 -31.48
CA GLN A 176 16.58 10.54 -32.11
C GLN A 176 18.04 10.09 -31.96
N HIS A 177 18.41 9.58 -30.81
CA HIS A 177 19.77 9.15 -30.50
C HIS A 177 20.00 7.66 -30.74
N ARG A 178 19.03 6.91 -31.24
CA ARG A 178 19.09 5.46 -31.45
C ARG A 178 19.49 4.69 -30.21
N ILE A 179 18.99 5.11 -29.05
CA ILE A 179 19.22 4.43 -27.77
C ILE A 179 18.21 3.29 -27.64
N PRO A 180 18.66 2.03 -27.56
CA PRO A 180 17.73 0.90 -27.46
C PRO A 180 17.16 0.78 -26.05
N ALA A 181 15.91 0.35 -25.95
CA ALA A 181 15.34 -0.11 -24.69
C ALA A 181 16.02 -1.40 -24.23
N TYR A 182 16.04 -1.62 -22.91
CA TYR A 182 16.61 -2.82 -22.34
C TYR A 182 15.62 -3.98 -22.47
N ASP A 183 16.07 -5.07 -23.03
CA ASP A 183 15.33 -6.34 -23.11
C ASP A 183 15.79 -7.25 -21.96
N GLU A 184 14.88 -7.53 -21.02
CA GLU A 184 15.16 -8.36 -19.84
C GLU A 184 15.46 -9.82 -20.20
N THR A 185 14.97 -10.32 -21.36
CA THR A 185 15.18 -11.69 -21.81
C THR A 185 16.60 -11.88 -22.33
N THR A 186 17.06 -10.95 -23.17
CA THR A 186 18.37 -11.03 -23.82
C THR A 186 19.46 -10.34 -23.02
N GLY A 187 19.10 -9.43 -22.11
CA GLY A 187 20.04 -8.58 -21.36
C GLY A 187 20.70 -7.50 -22.23
N ARG A 188 20.12 -7.20 -23.40
CA ARG A 188 20.65 -6.20 -24.35
C ARG A 188 19.85 -4.89 -24.25
N GLY A 189 20.48 -3.81 -24.70
CA GLY A 189 19.89 -2.46 -24.63
C GLY A 189 20.31 -1.68 -23.41
N CYS A 190 19.73 -0.49 -23.24
CA CYS A 190 20.17 0.47 -22.23
C CYS A 190 19.04 0.88 -21.28
N VAL A 191 18.03 1.60 -21.78
CA VAL A 191 17.00 2.23 -20.93
C VAL A 191 15.96 1.22 -20.49
N ARG A 192 15.74 1.12 -19.17
CA ARG A 192 14.82 0.16 -18.54
C ARG A 192 13.52 0.81 -18.09
N HIS A 193 13.64 1.94 -17.37
CA HIS A 193 12.50 2.60 -16.77
C HIS A 193 12.66 4.12 -16.79
N LEU A 194 11.55 4.81 -16.71
CA LEU A 194 11.47 6.22 -16.36
C LEU A 194 10.74 6.36 -15.03
N PHE A 195 11.45 6.86 -14.02
CA PHE A 195 10.87 7.27 -12.77
C PHE A 195 10.58 8.77 -12.81
N VAL A 196 9.40 9.17 -12.36
CA VAL A 196 9.00 10.58 -12.22
C VAL A 196 8.42 10.78 -10.83
N ARG A 197 8.82 11.85 -10.17
CA ARG A 197 8.21 12.30 -8.92
C ARG A 197 7.84 13.76 -9.02
N THR A 198 6.62 14.10 -8.61
CA THR A 198 6.09 15.47 -8.58
C THR A 198 5.85 15.94 -7.15
N SER A 199 5.84 17.23 -6.94
CA SER A 199 5.60 17.87 -5.64
C SER A 199 4.34 18.73 -5.65
N ARG A 200 3.66 18.83 -4.50
CA ARG A 200 2.59 19.81 -4.27
C ARG A 200 3.07 21.25 -4.28
N LEU A 201 4.35 21.47 -3.94
CA LEU A 201 4.97 22.80 -4.00
C LEU A 201 5.29 23.24 -5.43
N GLY A 202 4.93 22.43 -6.42
CA GLY A 202 5.37 22.54 -7.79
C GLY A 202 6.72 21.83 -8.00
N GLY A 203 7.10 21.68 -9.25
CA GLY A 203 8.33 20.99 -9.60
C GLY A 203 8.21 19.47 -9.68
N ALA A 204 9.17 18.88 -10.39
CA ALA A 204 9.27 17.44 -10.55
C ALA A 204 10.73 17.02 -10.76
N VAL A 205 11.05 15.78 -10.39
CA VAL A 205 12.32 15.12 -10.68
C VAL A 205 12.06 13.90 -11.55
N VAL A 206 12.82 13.78 -12.61
CA VAL A 206 12.86 12.58 -13.44
C VAL A 206 14.15 11.81 -13.19
N CYS A 207 14.05 10.48 -13.17
CA CYS A 207 15.19 9.60 -13.10
C CYS A 207 15.09 8.56 -14.22
N VAL A 208 15.99 8.66 -15.21
CA VAL A 208 16.10 7.66 -16.27
C VAL A 208 16.93 6.49 -15.76
N VAL A 209 16.34 5.31 -15.73
CA VAL A 209 16.98 4.08 -15.26
C VAL A 209 17.55 3.34 -16.45
N SER A 210 18.87 3.13 -16.46
CA SER A 210 19.59 2.47 -17.53
C SER A 210 20.44 1.31 -17.00
N ALA A 211 20.55 0.24 -17.79
CA ALA A 211 21.44 -0.88 -17.48
C ALA A 211 22.92 -0.55 -17.75
N ALA A 212 23.19 0.48 -18.54
CA ALA A 212 24.54 0.91 -18.94
C ALA A 212 24.59 2.42 -19.14
N GLY A 213 25.79 2.97 -19.25
CA GLY A 213 25.98 4.38 -19.61
C GLY A 213 25.42 4.69 -21.01
N LEU A 214 24.89 5.89 -21.18
CA LEU A 214 24.24 6.34 -22.43
C LEU A 214 25.23 7.02 -23.41
N GLY A 215 26.54 6.97 -23.12
CA GLY A 215 27.58 7.53 -23.94
C GLY A 215 27.46 9.05 -24.13
N SER A 216 27.79 9.54 -25.32
CA SER A 216 27.70 10.98 -25.65
C SER A 216 26.30 11.53 -25.68
N ALA A 217 25.28 10.67 -25.82
CA ALA A 217 23.88 11.10 -25.79
C ALA A 217 23.43 11.61 -24.41
N THR A 218 24.13 11.24 -23.32
CA THR A 218 23.82 11.71 -21.96
C THR A 218 23.75 13.24 -21.86
N ALA A 219 24.61 13.96 -22.60
CA ALA A 219 24.67 15.42 -22.54
C ALA A 219 23.39 16.12 -23.00
N SER A 220 22.65 15.52 -23.95
CA SER A 220 21.39 16.08 -24.47
C SER A 220 20.14 15.63 -23.73
N LEU A 221 20.26 14.65 -22.83
CA LEU A 221 19.10 14.07 -22.14
C LEU A 221 18.40 15.11 -21.25
N ALA A 222 19.18 15.88 -20.49
CA ALA A 222 18.62 16.89 -19.60
C ALA A 222 17.86 17.98 -20.39
N GLU A 223 18.42 18.47 -21.50
CA GLU A 223 17.79 19.46 -22.37
C GLU A 223 16.48 18.91 -22.99
N ALA A 224 16.50 17.66 -23.48
CA ALA A 224 15.32 17.02 -24.05
C ALA A 224 14.18 16.89 -23.01
N MET A 225 14.51 16.59 -21.76
CA MET A 225 13.52 16.48 -20.68
C MET A 225 12.98 17.86 -20.27
N THR A 226 13.85 18.84 -20.03
CA THR A 226 13.45 20.17 -19.54
C THR A 226 12.71 20.99 -20.60
N SER A 227 13.00 20.80 -21.88
CA SER A 227 12.27 21.44 -22.97
C SER A 227 10.80 21.00 -23.06
N GLU A 228 10.52 19.73 -22.76
CA GLU A 228 9.15 19.19 -22.79
C GLU A 228 8.43 19.37 -21.45
N CYS A 229 9.17 19.40 -20.35
CA CYS A 229 8.68 19.49 -18.98
C CYS A 229 9.36 20.65 -18.25
N PRO A 230 8.93 21.90 -18.43
CA PRO A 230 9.55 23.07 -17.79
C PRO A 230 9.39 23.07 -16.27
N GLU A 231 8.50 22.24 -15.70
CA GLU A 231 8.32 22.06 -14.25
C GLU A 231 9.43 21.22 -13.63
N LEU A 232 10.32 20.61 -14.40
CA LEU A 232 11.40 19.84 -13.84
C LEU A 232 12.35 20.70 -13.01
N THR A 233 12.71 20.20 -11.85
CA THR A 233 13.74 20.75 -10.95
C THR A 233 14.99 19.90 -10.92
N GLY A 234 14.92 18.69 -11.50
CA GLY A 234 16.05 17.80 -11.61
C GLY A 234 15.89 16.69 -12.63
N VAL A 235 17.02 16.36 -13.29
CA VAL A 235 17.15 15.22 -14.20
C VAL A 235 18.30 14.34 -13.71
N VAL A 236 17.99 13.08 -13.45
CA VAL A 236 18.91 12.09 -12.88
C VAL A 236 19.04 10.91 -13.84
N LEU A 237 20.24 10.39 -13.97
CA LEU A 237 20.51 9.10 -14.60
C LEU A 237 20.87 8.09 -13.51
N ASN A 238 20.12 7.00 -13.43
CA ASN A 238 20.44 5.87 -12.57
C ASN A 238 21.01 4.72 -13.40
N ILE A 239 22.21 4.26 -13.06
CA ILE A 239 22.83 3.10 -13.68
C ILE A 239 22.58 1.89 -12.79
N ASN A 240 21.56 1.12 -13.17
CA ASN A 240 21.16 -0.10 -12.49
C ASN A 240 21.49 -1.35 -13.32
N LYS A 241 22.61 -1.99 -12.99
CA LYS A 241 23.08 -3.23 -13.64
C LYS A 241 22.50 -4.50 -13.03
N THR A 242 21.72 -4.38 -11.95
CA THR A 242 21.17 -5.55 -11.26
C THR A 242 20.09 -6.22 -12.10
N ARG A 243 20.03 -7.54 -12.06
CA ARG A 243 18.89 -8.31 -12.60
C ARG A 243 17.85 -8.47 -11.49
N GLY A 244 16.58 -8.27 -11.82
CA GLY A 244 15.47 -8.42 -10.87
C GLY A 244 14.56 -7.19 -10.82
N ASN A 245 13.66 -7.16 -9.84
CA ASN A 245 12.54 -6.22 -9.80
C ASN A 245 12.87 -4.87 -9.12
N THR A 246 14.08 -4.68 -8.59
CA THR A 246 14.47 -3.42 -7.99
C THR A 246 14.75 -2.39 -9.08
N VAL A 247 13.90 -1.39 -9.21
CA VAL A 247 13.99 -0.38 -10.27
C VAL A 247 15.13 0.60 -9.99
N LEU A 248 15.18 1.17 -8.79
CA LEU A 248 16.18 2.17 -8.40
C LEU A 248 17.26 1.52 -7.53
N ALA A 249 18.41 1.22 -8.13
CA ALA A 249 19.56 0.64 -7.46
C ALA A 249 20.86 1.06 -8.19
N GLY A 250 22.03 0.86 -7.55
CA GLY A 250 23.32 1.21 -8.14
C GLY A 250 23.61 2.71 -8.07
N ASP A 251 24.24 3.25 -9.11
CA ASP A 251 24.82 4.59 -9.11
C ASP A 251 23.82 5.63 -9.63
N PHE A 252 23.80 6.81 -9.01
CA PHE A 252 22.96 7.94 -9.40
C PHE A 252 23.82 9.12 -9.83
N TYR A 253 23.50 9.71 -10.98
CA TYR A 253 24.21 10.86 -11.54
C TYR A 253 23.20 11.98 -11.81
N THR A 254 23.34 13.10 -11.12
CA THR A 254 22.53 14.30 -11.40
C THR A 254 23.06 14.94 -12.70
N LEU A 255 22.23 14.93 -13.72
CA LEU A 255 22.58 15.51 -15.01
C LEU A 255 22.25 17.01 -15.08
N TRP A 256 21.23 17.43 -14.35
CA TRP A 256 20.78 18.81 -14.29
C TRP A 256 19.95 19.04 -13.00
N GLY A 257 20.03 20.24 -12.43
CA GLY A 257 19.25 20.63 -11.26
C GLY A 257 19.60 19.84 -10.00
N SER A 258 18.59 19.44 -9.24
CA SER A 258 18.70 18.67 -8.00
C SER A 258 18.15 17.25 -8.18
N ALA A 259 18.84 16.25 -7.61
CA ALA A 259 18.28 14.90 -7.51
C ALA A 259 17.14 14.81 -6.49
N GLU A 260 17.11 15.69 -5.52
CA GLU A 260 16.13 15.71 -4.46
C GLU A 260 15.02 16.70 -4.77
N LEU A 261 13.79 16.32 -4.41
CA LEU A 261 12.58 17.11 -4.60
C LEU A 261 12.05 17.56 -3.24
N GLU A 262 11.87 18.86 -3.06
CA GLU A 262 11.16 19.38 -1.90
C GLU A 262 9.65 19.16 -2.08
N SER A 263 8.99 18.65 -1.05
CA SER A 263 7.54 18.45 -1.01
C SER A 263 6.97 18.79 0.35
N GLU A 264 5.67 19.01 0.41
CA GLU A 264 4.95 19.28 1.64
C GLU A 264 3.95 18.16 1.94
N LEU A 265 3.84 17.79 3.21
CA LEU A 265 2.85 16.84 3.70
C LEU A 265 2.49 17.19 5.15
N SER A 266 1.21 17.30 5.45
CA SER A 266 0.72 17.69 6.79
C SER A 266 1.37 18.98 7.32
N GLY A 267 1.68 19.95 6.45
CA GLY A 267 2.33 21.22 6.81
C GLY A 267 3.79 21.11 7.21
N PHE A 268 4.44 19.97 6.95
CA PHE A 268 5.89 19.78 7.07
C PHE A 268 6.54 19.73 5.70
N ARG A 269 7.76 20.25 5.60
CA ARG A 269 8.58 20.20 4.39
C ARG A 269 9.53 19.01 4.43
N PHE A 270 9.54 18.24 3.35
CA PHE A 270 10.35 17.04 3.18
C PHE A 270 11.27 17.18 1.97
N GLN A 271 12.52 16.78 2.14
CA GLN A 271 13.42 16.57 1.02
C GLN A 271 13.39 15.09 0.65
N ILE A 272 13.09 14.79 -0.62
CA ILE A 272 12.79 13.43 -1.04
C ILE A 272 13.72 13.05 -2.18
N ALA A 273 14.65 12.11 -1.93
CA ALA A 273 15.46 11.51 -2.97
C ALA A 273 14.64 10.53 -3.83
N PRO A 274 15.03 10.23 -5.08
CA PRO A 274 14.31 9.31 -5.95
C PRO A 274 14.02 7.95 -5.32
N GLN A 275 14.98 7.37 -4.60
CA GLN A 275 14.86 6.06 -3.96
C GLN A 275 14.12 6.09 -2.62
N ALA A 276 13.89 7.26 -2.02
CA ALA A 276 13.20 7.36 -0.75
C ALA A 276 11.72 6.98 -0.89
N PHE A 277 11.20 6.25 0.08
CA PHE A 277 9.76 6.03 0.18
C PHE A 277 9.05 7.34 0.56
N PHE A 278 7.96 7.63 -0.12
CA PHE A 278 7.03 8.69 0.21
C PHE A 278 5.65 8.31 -0.33
N GLN A 279 4.59 8.58 0.41
CA GLN A 279 3.22 8.22 0.01
C GLN A 279 2.85 8.84 -1.32
N VAL A 280 2.23 8.02 -2.19
CA VAL A 280 1.96 8.43 -3.59
C VAL A 280 0.73 9.30 -3.76
N ASN A 281 -0.15 9.33 -2.77
CA ASN A 281 -1.33 10.18 -2.70
C ASN A 281 -1.22 11.07 -1.45
N PRO A 282 -0.69 12.29 -1.58
CA PRO A 282 -0.45 13.14 -0.43
C PRO A 282 -1.73 13.54 0.32
N ASP A 283 -2.84 13.77 -0.39
CA ASP A 283 -4.10 14.15 0.24
C ASP A 283 -4.62 13.06 1.17
N GLN A 284 -4.57 11.83 0.71
CA GLN A 284 -5.01 10.69 1.52
C GLN A 284 -3.99 10.30 2.59
N ALA A 285 -2.70 10.53 2.36
CA ALA A 285 -1.67 10.34 3.38
C ALA A 285 -1.88 11.27 4.57
N GLU A 286 -2.27 12.53 4.33
CA GLU A 286 -2.61 13.47 5.40
C GLU A 286 -3.81 12.99 6.23
N GLN A 287 -4.84 12.44 5.58
CA GLN A 287 -5.99 11.85 6.28
C GLN A 287 -5.58 10.63 7.11
N LEU A 288 -4.75 9.74 6.52
CA LEU A 288 -4.23 8.56 7.19
C LEU A 288 -3.43 8.93 8.44
N TYR A 289 -2.52 9.90 8.31
CA TYR A 289 -1.66 10.35 9.42
C TYR A 289 -2.44 11.11 10.48
N ALA A 290 -3.40 11.94 10.08
CA ALA A 290 -4.30 12.61 11.02
C ALA A 290 -5.08 11.58 11.86
N LYS A 291 -5.54 10.49 11.22
CA LYS A 291 -6.24 9.41 11.92
C LYS A 291 -5.30 8.62 12.84
N ALA A 292 -4.05 8.37 12.44
CA ALA A 292 -3.06 7.73 13.29
C ALA A 292 -2.73 8.58 14.54
N VAL A 293 -2.59 9.90 14.38
CA VAL A 293 -2.36 10.85 15.48
C VAL A 293 -3.59 10.92 16.39
N GLU A 294 -4.80 11.01 15.84
CA GLU A 294 -6.06 10.97 16.61
C GLU A 294 -6.14 9.71 17.47
N TYR A 295 -5.81 8.55 16.91
CA TYR A 295 -5.90 7.28 17.64
C TYR A 295 -4.78 7.11 18.67
N ALA A 296 -3.60 7.68 18.43
CA ALA A 296 -2.51 7.70 19.40
C ALA A 296 -2.89 8.52 20.63
N ASP A 297 -3.56 9.68 20.44
CA ASP A 297 -4.08 10.56 21.51
C ASP A 297 -3.05 10.72 22.65
N ALA A 298 -1.83 11.09 22.28
CA ALA A 298 -0.63 11.04 23.12
C ALA A 298 -0.13 12.44 23.47
N ASP A 299 -1.05 13.34 23.80
CA ASP A 299 -0.72 14.72 24.16
C ASP A 299 0.12 14.78 25.44
N GLY A 300 1.31 15.38 25.35
CA GLY A 300 2.28 15.46 26.45
C GLY A 300 2.98 14.14 26.82
N GLU A 301 2.77 13.07 26.05
CA GLU A 301 3.25 11.71 26.35
C GLU A 301 4.43 11.28 25.44
N THR A 302 5.03 10.14 25.77
CA THR A 302 6.07 9.51 24.94
C THR A 302 5.44 8.50 23.98
N VAL A 303 5.78 8.62 22.68
CA VAL A 303 5.34 7.73 21.62
C VAL A 303 6.53 6.98 21.01
N LEU A 304 6.37 5.69 20.76
CA LEU A 304 7.28 4.89 19.96
C LEU A 304 6.63 4.67 18.58
N GLU A 305 7.34 5.00 17.51
CA GLU A 305 6.96 4.63 16.14
C GLU A 305 7.94 3.60 15.59
N LEU A 306 7.44 2.46 15.13
CA LEU A 306 8.22 1.44 14.42
C LEU A 306 7.90 1.50 12.93
N TYR A 307 8.93 1.32 12.08
CA TYR A 307 8.87 1.46 10.63
C TYR A 307 8.65 2.93 10.20
N CYS A 308 9.33 3.88 10.86
CA CYS A 308 9.05 5.30 10.68
C CYS A 308 9.46 5.89 9.31
N GLY A 309 10.22 5.16 8.49
CA GLY A 309 10.66 5.63 7.17
C GLY A 309 11.40 6.97 7.24
N ALA A 310 10.93 7.95 6.46
CA ALA A 310 11.47 9.32 6.45
C ALA A 310 10.91 10.21 7.60
N GLY A 311 10.26 9.60 8.60
CA GLY A 311 9.74 10.29 9.78
C GLY A 311 8.42 11.04 9.57
N THR A 312 7.63 10.69 8.55
CA THR A 312 6.40 11.43 8.21
C THR A 312 5.35 11.38 9.31
N ILE A 313 5.06 10.20 9.87
CA ILE A 313 4.14 10.06 11.00
C ILE A 313 4.79 10.58 12.29
N SER A 314 6.10 10.31 12.51
CA SER A 314 6.84 10.84 13.67
C SER A 314 6.69 12.36 13.82
N LEU A 315 6.85 13.11 12.72
CA LEU A 315 6.71 14.58 12.77
C LEU A 315 5.28 15.01 13.08
N CYS A 316 4.28 14.28 12.56
CA CYS A 316 2.88 14.54 12.88
C CYS A 316 2.58 14.30 14.37
N LEU A 317 3.08 13.22 14.94
CA LEU A 317 2.96 12.88 16.37
C LEU A 317 3.67 13.89 17.24
N ALA A 318 4.82 14.39 16.83
CA ALA A 318 5.63 15.34 17.59
C ALA A 318 4.95 16.71 17.82
N ARG A 319 3.84 17.03 17.16
CA ARG A 319 3.08 18.26 17.40
C ARG A 319 2.47 18.30 18.79
N THR A 320 2.08 17.17 19.33
CA THR A 320 1.37 17.06 20.60
C THR A 320 2.13 16.21 21.61
N ALA A 321 2.87 15.20 21.17
CA ALA A 321 3.64 14.33 22.04
C ALA A 321 4.80 15.09 22.73
N ALA A 322 5.12 14.71 23.97
CA ALA A 322 6.31 15.23 24.66
C ALA A 322 7.61 14.72 24.00
N LYS A 323 7.61 13.46 23.58
CA LYS A 323 8.73 12.83 22.90
C LYS A 323 8.24 11.76 21.91
N VAL A 324 8.85 11.72 20.72
CA VAL A 324 8.65 10.63 19.75
C VAL A 324 9.98 9.93 19.52
N ILE A 325 9.97 8.60 19.55
CA ILE A 325 11.11 7.75 19.18
C ILE A 325 10.71 6.97 17.93
N GLY A 326 11.38 7.23 16.80
CA GLY A 326 11.16 6.54 15.54
C GLY A 326 12.25 5.49 15.28
N ALA A 327 11.88 4.27 14.91
CA ALA A 327 12.82 3.23 14.51
C ALA A 327 12.60 2.81 13.04
N GLU A 328 13.70 2.71 12.30
CA GLU A 328 13.71 2.35 10.87
C GLU A 328 14.99 1.58 10.55
N ILE A 329 14.89 0.54 9.75
CA ILE A 329 16.03 -0.31 9.36
C ILE A 329 16.92 0.33 8.31
N SER A 330 16.35 1.20 7.46
CA SER A 330 17.06 1.84 6.35
C SER A 330 17.84 3.05 6.82
N GLU A 331 19.16 2.96 6.88
CA GLU A 331 20.04 4.08 7.25
C GLU A 331 19.79 5.35 6.40
N PRO A 332 19.64 5.27 5.05
CA PRO A 332 19.28 6.46 4.27
C PRO A 332 17.93 7.08 4.66
N ALA A 333 16.95 6.27 5.05
CA ALA A 333 15.66 6.78 5.51
C ALA A 333 15.78 7.48 6.87
N VAL A 334 16.59 6.93 7.79
CA VAL A 334 16.89 7.56 9.10
C VAL A 334 17.63 8.88 8.92
N ILE A 335 18.59 8.96 8.01
CA ILE A 335 19.27 10.22 7.67
C ILE A 335 18.26 11.25 7.17
N ASN A 336 17.37 10.86 6.26
CA ASN A 336 16.30 11.72 5.76
C ASN A 336 15.35 12.16 6.88
N ALA A 337 14.97 11.25 7.79
CA ALA A 337 14.08 11.57 8.90
C ALA A 337 14.68 12.63 9.83
N ARG A 338 15.98 12.50 10.16
CA ARG A 338 16.71 13.49 10.96
C ARG A 338 16.79 14.84 10.25
N GLY A 339 17.15 14.86 8.96
CA GLY A 339 17.19 16.08 8.16
C GLY A 339 15.81 16.74 8.02
N ASN A 340 14.74 15.95 7.91
CA ASN A 340 13.38 16.46 7.86
C ASN A 340 12.95 17.06 9.22
N ALA A 341 13.30 16.45 10.34
CA ALA A 341 13.05 17.01 11.67
C ALA A 341 13.76 18.35 11.86
N GLU A 342 15.04 18.42 11.51
CA GLU A 342 15.85 19.63 11.58
C GLU A 342 15.28 20.74 10.69
N ARG A 343 14.95 20.44 9.44
CA ARG A 343 14.35 21.39 8.47
C ARG A 343 13.07 22.01 8.99
N ASN A 344 12.28 21.25 9.71
CA ASN A 344 11.01 21.71 10.28
C ASN A 344 11.12 22.21 11.73
N GLY A 345 12.32 22.30 12.30
CA GLY A 345 12.55 22.79 13.66
C GLY A 345 11.96 21.88 14.75
N VAL A 346 11.68 20.60 14.45
CA VAL A 346 11.12 19.63 15.39
C VAL A 346 12.27 19.04 16.22
N LYS A 347 12.22 19.25 17.56
CA LYS A 347 13.31 18.91 18.48
C LYS A 347 12.99 17.75 19.42
N ASN A 348 11.74 17.35 19.49
CA ASN A 348 11.24 16.30 20.38
C ASN A 348 11.10 14.94 19.70
N VAL A 349 11.85 14.72 18.60
CA VAL A 349 11.96 13.43 17.93
C VAL A 349 13.37 12.89 18.00
N GLU A 350 13.48 11.58 18.14
CA GLU A 350 14.73 10.82 18.10
C GLU A 350 14.57 9.67 17.09
N PHE A 351 15.57 9.46 16.22
CA PHE A 351 15.51 8.37 15.24
C PHE A 351 16.63 7.35 15.46
N ILE A 352 16.25 6.06 15.50
CA ILE A 352 17.12 4.91 15.69
C ILE A 352 17.17 4.12 14.38
N CYS A 353 18.41 3.81 13.93
CA CYS A 353 18.63 2.93 12.78
C CYS A 353 18.76 1.48 13.29
N ALA A 354 17.68 0.73 13.24
CA ALA A 354 17.64 -0.67 13.64
C ALA A 354 16.43 -1.39 13.01
N ASP A 355 16.50 -2.72 12.89
CA ASP A 355 15.30 -3.53 12.63
C ASP A 355 14.28 -3.35 13.75
N ALA A 356 12.99 -3.42 13.41
CA ALA A 356 11.92 -3.15 14.37
C ALA A 356 11.93 -4.13 15.55
N SER A 357 12.35 -5.38 15.34
CA SER A 357 12.47 -6.36 16.43
C SER A 357 13.63 -6.02 17.36
N ASP A 358 14.79 -5.64 16.79
CA ASP A 358 15.97 -5.27 17.56
C ASP A 358 15.74 -3.97 18.33
N ALA A 359 15.14 -2.97 17.66
CA ALA A 359 14.79 -1.70 18.29
C ALA A 359 13.80 -1.89 19.46
N ALA A 360 12.75 -2.69 19.26
CA ALA A 360 11.76 -2.96 20.29
C ALA A 360 12.38 -3.67 21.49
N ASP A 361 13.19 -4.71 21.26
CA ASP A 361 13.89 -5.46 22.31
C ASP A 361 14.88 -4.57 23.10
N GLU A 362 15.69 -3.78 22.39
CA GLU A 362 16.64 -2.86 23.01
C GLU A 362 15.94 -1.79 23.87
N LEU A 363 14.89 -1.18 23.34
CA LEU A 363 14.12 -0.15 24.07
C LEU A 363 13.39 -0.74 25.27
N LEU A 364 12.87 -1.97 25.15
CA LEU A 364 12.29 -2.70 26.27
C LEU A 364 13.32 -2.96 27.37
N LYS A 365 14.52 -3.45 27.03
CA LYS A 365 15.63 -3.67 27.98
C LYS A 365 16.10 -2.40 28.68
N ARG A 366 16.00 -1.25 27.99
CA ARG A 366 16.26 0.08 28.57
C ARG A 366 15.13 0.58 29.47
N GLY A 367 14.05 -0.18 29.61
CA GLY A 367 12.90 0.15 30.43
C GLY A 367 11.97 1.21 29.84
N LEU A 368 11.97 1.38 28.51
CA LEU A 368 11.04 2.31 27.86
C LEU A 368 9.59 1.86 28.08
N LYS A 369 8.75 2.78 28.54
CA LYS A 369 7.31 2.59 28.71
C LYS A 369 6.57 3.69 27.94
N PRO A 370 6.39 3.53 26.60
CA PRO A 370 5.68 4.51 25.82
C PRO A 370 4.19 4.48 26.18
N TYR A 371 3.55 5.66 26.14
CA TYR A 371 2.09 5.74 26.27
C TYR A 371 1.39 5.11 25.08
N ALA A 372 1.89 5.41 23.87
CA ALA A 372 1.40 4.83 22.63
C ALA A 372 2.53 4.25 21.78
N VAL A 373 2.22 3.18 21.04
CA VAL A 373 3.07 2.65 19.99
C VAL A 373 2.32 2.74 18.68
N VAL A 374 2.94 3.36 17.67
CA VAL A 374 2.42 3.46 16.31
C VAL A 374 3.26 2.56 15.40
N VAL A 375 2.62 1.76 14.58
CA VAL A 375 3.29 0.88 13.63
C VAL A 375 2.72 1.02 12.23
N ASP A 376 3.60 1.10 11.21
CA ASP A 376 3.24 1.08 9.78
C ASP A 376 4.12 0.04 9.05
N PRO A 377 3.89 -1.27 9.31
CA PRO A 377 4.74 -2.32 8.77
C PRO A 377 4.52 -2.55 7.27
N PRO A 378 5.48 -3.20 6.58
CA PRO A 378 5.29 -3.64 5.21
C PRO A 378 4.16 -4.67 5.11
N ARG A 379 3.75 -5.01 3.86
CA ARG A 379 2.62 -5.93 3.56
C ARG A 379 2.62 -7.26 4.31
N LYS A 380 3.79 -7.76 4.74
CA LYS A 380 3.90 -8.99 5.53
C LYS A 380 3.37 -8.87 6.97
N GLY A 381 3.09 -7.66 7.43
CA GLY A 381 2.71 -7.36 8.81
C GLY A 381 3.88 -7.44 9.78
N LEU A 382 3.58 -7.50 11.08
CA LEU A 382 4.56 -7.56 12.16
C LEU A 382 5.13 -8.97 12.36
N ALA A 383 6.40 -9.04 12.75
CA ALA A 383 6.96 -10.26 13.31
C ALA A 383 6.36 -10.52 14.71
N GLY A 384 6.25 -11.79 15.10
CA GLY A 384 5.72 -12.16 16.41
C GLY A 384 6.50 -11.52 17.56
N SER A 385 7.84 -11.50 17.47
CA SER A 385 8.72 -10.87 18.45
C SER A 385 8.44 -9.38 18.66
N VAL A 386 8.11 -8.63 17.59
CA VAL A 386 7.74 -7.21 17.72
C VAL A 386 6.45 -7.06 18.51
N ILE A 387 5.44 -7.89 18.22
CA ILE A 387 4.16 -7.88 18.95
C ILE A 387 4.37 -8.20 20.43
N ASP A 388 5.19 -9.20 20.73
CA ASP A 388 5.50 -9.62 22.09
C ASP A 388 6.23 -8.50 22.87
N CYS A 389 7.26 -7.87 22.27
CA CYS A 389 7.97 -6.74 22.88
C CYS A 389 7.03 -5.53 23.14
N ILE A 390 6.16 -5.19 22.17
CA ILE A 390 5.18 -4.10 22.35
C ILE A 390 4.25 -4.43 23.53
N ALA A 391 3.74 -5.65 23.60
CA ALA A 391 2.84 -6.07 24.66
C ALA A 391 3.54 -6.02 26.04
N GLU A 392 4.82 -6.40 26.13
CA GLU A 392 5.63 -6.34 27.34
C GLU A 392 5.95 -4.90 27.76
N MET A 393 6.27 -3.98 26.83
CA MET A 393 6.38 -2.55 27.13
C MET A 393 5.09 -1.98 27.75
N GLY A 394 3.96 -2.56 27.37
CA GLY A 394 2.66 -2.31 27.96
C GLY A 394 2.06 -0.93 27.66
N PRO A 395 2.14 -0.38 26.44
CA PRO A 395 1.53 0.91 26.11
C PRO A 395 0.02 0.87 26.36
N GLN A 396 -0.55 2.02 26.66
CA GLN A 396 -2.01 2.16 26.79
C GLN A 396 -2.71 1.99 25.44
N ARG A 397 -2.02 2.38 24.36
CA ARG A 397 -2.55 2.40 23.00
C ARG A 397 -1.53 1.81 22.01
N VAL A 398 -2.02 0.98 21.10
CA VAL A 398 -1.29 0.55 19.91
C VAL A 398 -2.09 1.02 18.70
N VAL A 399 -1.49 1.83 17.85
CA VAL A 399 -2.08 2.29 16.58
C VAL A 399 -1.41 1.55 15.45
N TYR A 400 -2.19 0.74 14.74
CA TYR A 400 -1.71 -0.06 13.63
C TYR A 400 -2.18 0.53 12.30
N VAL A 401 -1.27 1.06 11.51
CA VAL A 401 -1.48 1.47 10.11
C VAL A 401 -1.14 0.30 9.21
N SER A 402 -1.97 -0.01 8.22
CA SER A 402 -1.75 -1.18 7.35
C SER A 402 -2.32 -1.01 5.95
N CYS A 403 -1.52 -1.40 4.96
CA CYS A 403 -1.95 -1.53 3.55
C CYS A 403 -2.55 -2.90 3.19
N ASP A 404 -2.57 -3.87 4.13
CA ASP A 404 -3.11 -5.21 3.89
C ASP A 404 -4.03 -5.68 5.03
N PRO A 405 -5.37 -5.70 4.80
CA PRO A 405 -6.33 -6.09 5.81
C PRO A 405 -6.15 -7.51 6.36
N ALA A 406 -5.61 -8.44 5.56
CA ALA A 406 -5.47 -9.83 6.00
C ALA A 406 -4.34 -9.99 7.03
N THR A 407 -3.19 -9.37 6.79
CA THR A 407 -2.07 -9.36 7.75
C THR A 407 -2.40 -8.55 8.99
N LEU A 408 -3.08 -7.42 8.83
CA LEU A 408 -3.61 -6.61 9.93
C LEU A 408 -4.52 -7.45 10.85
N ALA A 409 -5.51 -8.14 10.30
CA ALA A 409 -6.45 -8.96 11.06
C ALA A 409 -5.73 -10.10 11.83
N ARG A 410 -4.73 -10.75 11.19
CA ARG A 410 -3.88 -11.76 11.83
C ARG A 410 -3.14 -11.18 13.04
N ASP A 411 -2.57 -10.00 12.90
CA ASP A 411 -1.73 -9.39 13.93
C ASP A 411 -2.59 -8.83 15.08
N ILE A 412 -3.78 -8.27 14.77
CA ILE A 412 -4.77 -7.87 15.78
C ILE A 412 -5.19 -9.06 16.65
N ALA A 413 -5.42 -10.24 16.04
CA ALA A 413 -5.77 -11.44 16.81
C ALA A 413 -4.67 -11.82 17.81
N LYS A 414 -3.38 -11.64 17.46
CA LYS A 414 -2.26 -11.86 18.37
C LYS A 414 -2.22 -10.83 19.50
N PHE A 415 -2.39 -9.54 19.19
CA PHE A 415 -2.51 -8.50 20.23
C PHE A 415 -3.67 -8.75 21.17
N SER A 416 -4.79 -9.26 20.66
CA SER A 416 -5.96 -9.60 21.49
C SER A 416 -5.64 -10.72 22.50
N ALA A 417 -4.86 -11.71 22.08
CA ALA A 417 -4.39 -12.78 22.99
C ALA A 417 -3.41 -12.26 24.06
N LEU A 418 -2.77 -11.10 23.84
CA LEU A 418 -1.84 -10.45 24.77
C LEU A 418 -2.47 -9.33 25.61
N GLY A 419 -3.81 -9.28 25.66
CA GLY A 419 -4.53 -8.34 26.52
C GLY A 419 -4.79 -6.96 25.90
N TYR A 420 -4.76 -6.84 24.57
CA TYR A 420 -5.20 -5.64 23.85
C TYR A 420 -6.54 -5.88 23.18
N SER A 421 -7.44 -4.91 23.27
CA SER A 421 -8.74 -4.97 22.60
C SER A 421 -8.78 -3.97 21.47
N PRO A 422 -9.11 -4.36 20.23
CA PRO A 422 -9.39 -3.42 19.17
C PRO A 422 -10.63 -2.60 19.53
N LYS A 423 -10.54 -1.29 19.36
CA LYS A 423 -11.58 -0.34 19.77
C LYS A 423 -12.21 0.37 18.59
N ARG A 424 -11.37 0.82 17.66
CA ARG A 424 -11.81 1.63 16.51
C ARG A 424 -11.05 1.20 15.27
N ALA A 425 -11.69 1.28 14.13
CA ALA A 425 -11.09 1.07 12.82
C ALA A 425 -11.55 2.14 11.84
N ALA A 426 -10.61 2.75 11.14
CA ALA A 426 -10.86 3.63 10.01
C ALA A 426 -10.17 3.08 8.76
N ALA A 427 -10.79 3.24 7.60
CA ALA A 427 -10.21 2.88 6.32
C ALA A 427 -10.07 4.12 5.43
N VAL A 428 -8.97 4.20 4.69
CA VAL A 428 -8.63 5.33 3.83
C VAL A 428 -8.41 4.86 2.41
N ASP A 429 -9.09 5.47 1.44
CA ASP A 429 -8.85 5.18 0.03
C ASP A 429 -7.59 5.89 -0.47
N MET A 430 -6.42 5.35 -0.12
CA MET A 430 -5.12 5.82 -0.58
C MET A 430 -4.91 5.63 -2.09
N PHE A 431 -5.53 4.60 -2.68
CA PHE A 431 -5.29 4.15 -4.04
C PHE A 431 -6.59 3.99 -4.84
N PRO A 432 -7.30 5.08 -5.16
CA PRO A 432 -8.48 5.01 -6.03
C PRO A 432 -8.23 4.22 -7.33
N CYS A 433 -9.27 3.59 -7.84
CA CYS A 433 -9.27 2.72 -9.02
C CYS A 433 -8.53 1.38 -8.84
N THR A 434 -8.02 1.08 -7.65
CA THR A 434 -7.35 -0.18 -7.32
C THR A 434 -8.04 -0.90 -6.17
N ALA A 435 -7.76 -2.19 -5.98
CA ALA A 435 -8.31 -2.96 -4.87
C ALA A 435 -7.62 -2.69 -3.51
N HIS A 436 -6.63 -1.81 -3.46
CA HIS A 436 -5.89 -1.50 -2.23
C HIS A 436 -6.66 -0.53 -1.34
N VAL A 437 -6.53 -0.72 -0.03
CA VAL A 437 -7.09 0.15 1.01
C VAL A 437 -6.10 0.22 2.15
N GLU A 438 -5.92 1.42 2.71
CA GLU A 438 -5.19 1.63 3.95
C GLU A 438 -6.15 1.59 5.13
N THR A 439 -5.70 1.05 6.25
CA THR A 439 -6.52 0.89 7.44
C THR A 439 -5.75 1.35 8.67
N VAL A 440 -6.40 2.08 9.56
CA VAL A 440 -5.86 2.44 10.88
C VAL A 440 -6.73 1.79 11.95
N VAL A 441 -6.10 1.05 12.85
CA VAL A 441 -6.81 0.41 13.98
C VAL A 441 -6.20 0.87 15.30
N LEU A 442 -7.08 1.26 16.22
CA LEU A 442 -6.74 1.50 17.61
C LEU A 442 -6.95 0.22 18.43
N LEU A 443 -5.88 -0.24 19.07
CA LEU A 443 -5.96 -1.25 20.12
C LEU A 443 -5.67 -0.59 21.47
N SER A 444 -6.48 -0.87 22.47
CA SER A 444 -6.26 -0.39 23.84
C SER A 444 -5.97 -1.54 24.77
N LYS A 445 -5.06 -1.32 25.71
CA LYS A 445 -4.76 -2.28 26.75
C LYS A 445 -5.99 -2.53 27.62
N LEU A 446 -6.33 -3.79 27.84
CA LEU A 446 -7.41 -4.14 28.75
C LEU A 446 -6.96 -3.83 30.18
N ASN A 447 -7.76 -3.02 30.89
CA ASN A 447 -7.55 -2.78 32.30
C ASN A 447 -7.95 -4.04 33.08
N THR A 448 -7.00 -4.85 33.50
CA THR A 448 -7.20 -6.08 34.29
C THR A 448 -7.69 -5.83 35.72
N LYS A 449 -8.18 -4.63 36.06
CA LYS A 449 -8.74 -4.30 37.38
C LYS A 449 -10.21 -4.73 37.58
N GLN A 450 -10.83 -5.36 36.63
CA GLN A 450 -12.08 -6.10 36.87
C GLN A 450 -11.74 -7.56 37.12
N HIS A 451 -11.32 -7.87 38.33
CA HIS A 451 -11.48 -9.21 38.89
C HIS A 451 -12.98 -9.44 39.03
N VAL A 452 -13.55 -10.27 38.16
CA VAL A 452 -14.81 -10.92 38.48
C VAL A 452 -14.47 -12.00 39.45
N GLU A 453 -14.59 -11.73 40.76
CA GLU A 453 -14.65 -12.78 41.76
C GLU A 453 -15.94 -13.58 41.48
N VAL A 454 -15.77 -14.74 40.85
CA VAL A 454 -16.83 -15.73 40.79
C VAL A 454 -16.71 -16.53 42.12
N GLU A 455 -17.47 -16.17 43.13
CA GLU A 455 -17.72 -17.06 44.25
C GLU A 455 -18.43 -18.30 43.70
N LEU A 456 -17.64 -19.35 43.47
CA LEU A 456 -18.19 -20.70 43.27
C LEU A 456 -18.59 -21.24 44.63
N ASN A 457 -19.89 -21.17 44.91
CA ASN A 457 -20.48 -21.84 46.07
C ASN A 457 -20.43 -23.35 45.80
N LEU A 458 -19.43 -24.01 46.35
CA LEU A 458 -19.16 -25.46 46.20
C LEU A 458 -20.27 -26.33 46.85
N ASP A 459 -21.17 -25.71 47.63
CA ASP A 459 -22.26 -26.42 48.32
C ASP A 459 -23.48 -26.70 47.38
N GLU A 460 -23.49 -26.17 46.14
CA GLU A 460 -24.53 -26.48 45.14
C GLU A 460 -24.11 -27.53 44.09
N LEU A 461 -22.93 -28.06 44.17
CA LEU A 461 -22.50 -29.19 43.33
C LEU A 461 -22.91 -30.50 44.04
N ASP A 462 -24.16 -30.93 43.82
CA ASP A 462 -24.63 -32.25 44.21
C ASP A 462 -23.92 -33.33 43.38
N LEU A 463 -22.82 -33.85 43.95
CA LEU A 463 -22.01 -34.90 43.39
C LEU A 463 -22.69 -36.31 43.44
N THR A 464 -23.90 -36.38 43.94
CA THR A 464 -24.61 -37.67 44.10
C THR A 464 -25.47 -38.06 42.89
N ALA A 465 -25.64 -37.18 41.90
CA ALA A 465 -26.46 -37.47 40.72
C ALA A 465 -25.76 -38.24 39.59
N ALA A 466 -24.43 -38.49 39.70
CA ALA A 466 -23.63 -39.13 38.65
C ALA A 466 -23.48 -40.65 38.79
N GLU A 467 -23.85 -41.28 39.93
CA GLU A 467 -23.66 -42.71 40.15
C GLU A 467 -24.86 -43.60 39.86
N SER A 468 -26.02 -43.08 39.44
CA SER A 468 -27.22 -43.88 39.22
C SER A 468 -27.58 -44.22 37.77
N LYS A 469 -26.62 -44.11 36.81
CA LYS A 469 -26.81 -44.52 35.40
C LYS A 469 -25.69 -45.44 34.89
N ALA A 470 -25.19 -46.35 35.74
CA ALA A 470 -24.35 -47.44 35.33
C ALA A 470 -24.78 -48.73 36.07
N THR A 471 -25.90 -49.29 35.66
CA THR A 471 -26.31 -50.69 35.77
C THR A 471 -27.25 -51.00 34.62
#